data_e51b9e7678e0167e9ef8275f01f22a16
#
_entry.id   e51b9e7678e0167e9ef8275f01f22a16
#
_cell.length_a   1.000
_cell.length_b   1.000
_cell.length_c   1.000
_cell.angle_alpha   90.00
_cell.angle_beta   90.00
_cell.angle_gamma   90.00
#
_symmetry.space_group_name_H-M   'P 1'
#
loop_
_entity.id
_entity.type
_entity.pdbx_description
1 polymer ?
#
loop_
_entity_poly.entity_id
_entity_poly.type
_entity_poly.pdbx_seq_one_letter_code
_entity_poly.pdbx_strand_id
1 'polypeptide(L)'
;RGSDPNAAVYWLARMIVSGEDPLFIARRMLILASEDIGNANPNALLLANNCFDAVSKIGYPECRIILSQTAVYLATSAKSNSTYMAINKAIELVEQTGDKPVPIHLGNAPTKLMKQIGYGADYRYSHDYANHFVQQQFMPDDLQGVSLYEPADNRQENSTRELLRKLWSGIYNY
;
A
#
# COMPACT_ATOMS: atom_id res chain seq x y z
N ARG A 1 -9.56 9.43 -11.19
CA ARG A 1 -8.26 10.09 -11.00
C ARG A 1 -8.38 11.61 -10.93
N GLY A 2 -9.10 12.24 -11.85
CA GLY A 2 -9.28 13.71 -11.90
C GLY A 2 -10.24 14.31 -10.87
N SER A 3 -10.80 13.53 -9.97
CA SER A 3 -11.68 13.95 -8.86
C SER A 3 -12.98 14.68 -9.29
N ASP A 4 -13.48 14.40 -10.48
CA ASP A 4 -14.78 14.85 -10.97
C ASP A 4 -15.80 13.70 -10.93
N PRO A 5 -16.72 13.65 -9.96
CA PRO A 5 -17.71 12.58 -9.84
C PRO A 5 -18.73 12.60 -10.99
N ASN A 6 -19.04 13.76 -11.56
CA ASN A 6 -20.00 13.86 -12.68
C ASN A 6 -19.40 13.23 -13.95
N ALA A 7 -18.14 13.57 -14.26
CA ALA A 7 -17.43 12.96 -15.37
C ALA A 7 -17.25 11.44 -15.14
N ALA A 8 -16.93 11.01 -13.91
CA ALA A 8 -16.77 9.60 -13.58
C ALA A 8 -18.06 8.79 -13.85
N VAL A 9 -19.21 9.29 -13.43
CA VAL A 9 -20.52 8.65 -13.65
C VAL A 9 -20.90 8.68 -15.14
N TYR A 10 -20.64 9.79 -15.85
CA TYR A 10 -20.89 9.89 -17.28
C TYR A 10 -20.10 8.84 -18.07
N TRP A 11 -18.81 8.73 -17.84
CA TRP A 11 -17.97 7.75 -18.54
C TRP A 11 -18.30 6.32 -18.15
N LEU A 12 -18.66 6.06 -16.89
CA LEU A 12 -19.19 4.78 -16.45
C LEU A 12 -20.46 4.42 -17.24
N ALA A 13 -21.43 5.32 -17.32
CA ALA A 13 -22.66 5.11 -18.09
C ALA A 13 -22.37 4.82 -19.55
N ARG A 14 -21.42 5.53 -20.17
CA ARG A 14 -21.01 5.27 -21.56
C ARG A 14 -20.43 3.87 -21.75
N MET A 15 -19.57 3.39 -20.82
CA MET A 15 -19.04 2.02 -20.87
C MET A 15 -20.18 0.98 -20.76
N ILE A 16 -21.12 1.19 -19.82
CA ILE A 16 -22.28 0.30 -19.64
C ILE A 16 -23.13 0.23 -20.92
N VAL A 17 -23.48 1.38 -21.48
CA VAL A 17 -24.31 1.44 -22.72
C VAL A 17 -23.60 0.83 -23.91
N SER A 18 -22.27 0.89 -23.96
CA SER A 18 -21.44 0.24 -25.00
C SER A 18 -21.27 -1.27 -24.78
N GLY A 19 -21.82 -1.84 -23.72
CA GLY A 19 -21.76 -3.29 -23.44
C GLY A 19 -20.45 -3.76 -22.81
N GLU A 20 -19.71 -2.88 -22.13
CA GLU A 20 -18.49 -3.27 -21.44
C GLU A 20 -18.78 -4.27 -20.31
N ASP A 21 -17.87 -5.22 -20.09
CA ASP A 21 -17.94 -6.18 -19.01
C ASP A 21 -17.92 -5.46 -17.64
N PRO A 22 -18.97 -5.63 -16.80
CA PRO A 22 -19.03 -4.96 -15.51
C PRO A 22 -17.92 -5.41 -14.55
N LEU A 23 -17.42 -6.63 -14.67
CA LEU A 23 -16.27 -7.11 -13.88
C LEU A 23 -14.96 -6.46 -14.33
N PHE A 24 -14.82 -6.19 -15.61
CA PHE A 24 -13.68 -5.41 -16.11
C PHE A 24 -13.69 -4.00 -15.51
N ILE A 25 -14.84 -3.31 -15.50
CA ILE A 25 -14.99 -1.98 -14.89
C ILE A 25 -14.64 -2.03 -13.40
N ALA A 26 -15.22 -2.96 -12.65
CA ALA A 26 -14.97 -3.13 -11.22
C ALA A 26 -13.49 -3.42 -10.93
N ARG A 27 -12.83 -4.26 -11.74
CA ARG A 27 -11.39 -4.54 -11.64
C ARG A 27 -10.54 -3.30 -11.82
N ARG A 28 -10.87 -2.43 -12.77
CA ARG A 28 -10.16 -1.17 -12.98
C ARG A 28 -10.34 -0.21 -11.81
N MET A 29 -11.52 -0.18 -11.19
CA MET A 29 -11.76 0.60 -9.96
C MET A 29 -10.93 0.06 -8.78
N LEU A 30 -10.81 -1.26 -8.65
CA LEU A 30 -10.01 -1.90 -7.61
C LEU A 30 -8.51 -1.53 -7.72
N ILE A 31 -7.97 -1.53 -8.93
CA ILE A 31 -6.59 -1.09 -9.17
C ILE A 31 -6.41 0.39 -8.82
N LEU A 32 -7.32 1.25 -9.28
CA LEU A 32 -7.28 2.69 -9.01
C LEU A 32 -7.34 2.99 -7.50
N ALA A 33 -8.11 2.21 -6.74
CA ALA A 33 -8.20 2.36 -5.29
C ALA A 33 -6.85 2.21 -4.57
N SER A 34 -5.98 1.31 -5.05
CA SER A 34 -4.62 1.15 -4.50
C SER A 34 -3.60 2.08 -5.15
N GLU A 35 -3.66 2.26 -6.47
CA GLU A 35 -2.67 3.02 -7.23
C GLU A 35 -2.76 4.53 -6.99
N ASP A 36 -3.98 5.09 -7.01
CA ASP A 36 -4.21 6.54 -7.01
C ASP A 36 -4.79 7.09 -5.69
N ILE A 37 -5.42 6.25 -4.87
CA ILE A 37 -5.97 6.65 -3.58
C ILE A 37 -5.08 6.14 -2.45
N GLY A 38 -4.71 4.86 -2.47
CA GLY A 38 -3.76 4.27 -1.54
C GLY A 38 -4.08 4.60 -0.08
N ASN A 39 -3.06 5.01 0.66
CA ASN A 39 -3.18 5.32 2.08
C ASN A 39 -3.78 6.69 2.40
N ALA A 40 -4.11 7.52 1.41
CA ALA A 40 -4.91 8.72 1.66
C ALA A 40 -6.34 8.37 2.13
N ASN A 41 -6.87 7.22 1.66
CA ASN A 41 -8.14 6.65 2.12
C ASN A 41 -8.13 5.12 1.98
N PRO A 42 -7.64 4.36 2.97
CA PRO A 42 -7.54 2.89 2.90
C PRO A 42 -8.90 2.19 2.66
N ASN A 43 -10.01 2.81 3.05
CA ASN A 43 -11.34 2.25 2.82
C ASN A 43 -11.70 2.16 1.34
N ALA A 44 -11.01 2.88 0.47
CA ALA A 44 -11.23 2.84 -0.97
C ALA A 44 -10.98 1.43 -1.54
N LEU A 45 -9.91 0.76 -1.09
CA LEU A 45 -9.61 -0.61 -1.49
C LEU A 45 -10.69 -1.60 -1.02
N LEU A 46 -11.15 -1.46 0.23
CA LEU A 46 -12.21 -2.31 0.79
C LEU A 46 -13.52 -2.15 0.01
N LEU A 47 -13.91 -0.90 -0.26
CA LEU A 47 -15.13 -0.62 -1.02
C LEU A 47 -15.04 -1.14 -2.45
N ALA A 48 -13.91 -0.93 -3.12
CA ALA A 48 -13.70 -1.39 -4.49
C ALA A 48 -13.69 -2.93 -4.58
N ASN A 49 -13.12 -3.62 -3.59
CA ASN A 49 -13.15 -5.07 -3.52
C ASN A 49 -14.59 -5.58 -3.30
N ASN A 50 -15.34 -4.99 -2.37
CA ASN A 50 -16.74 -5.33 -2.17
C ASN A 50 -17.60 -5.02 -3.40
N CYS A 51 -17.28 -3.96 -4.14
CA CYS A 51 -17.92 -3.66 -5.43
C CYS A 51 -17.68 -4.80 -6.43
N PHE A 52 -16.45 -5.27 -6.58
CA PHE A 52 -16.12 -6.38 -7.48
C PHE A 52 -16.91 -7.65 -7.12
N ASP A 53 -16.95 -8.01 -5.84
CA ASP A 53 -17.69 -9.16 -5.35
C ASP A 53 -19.21 -9.03 -5.57
N ALA A 54 -19.77 -7.87 -5.29
CA ALA A 54 -21.20 -7.62 -5.49
C ALA A 54 -21.60 -7.64 -6.97
N VAL A 55 -20.79 -7.03 -7.84
CA VAL A 55 -20.99 -7.04 -9.29
C VAL A 55 -20.96 -8.47 -9.84
N SER A 56 -20.04 -9.32 -9.35
CA SER A 56 -19.96 -10.72 -9.77
C SER A 56 -21.18 -11.56 -9.38
N LYS A 57 -21.84 -11.21 -8.28
CA LYS A 57 -23.01 -11.94 -7.74
C LYS A 57 -24.32 -11.47 -8.37
N ILE A 58 -24.42 -10.18 -8.70
CA ILE A 58 -25.69 -9.54 -9.07
C ILE A 58 -25.83 -9.43 -10.61
N GLY A 59 -24.78 -8.95 -11.29
CA GLY A 59 -24.83 -8.74 -12.74
C GLY A 59 -25.72 -7.55 -13.14
N TYR A 60 -25.86 -7.36 -14.47
CA TYR A 60 -26.77 -6.35 -15.02
C TYR A 60 -28.25 -6.80 -14.88
N PRO A 61 -29.18 -5.83 -14.72
CA PRO A 61 -28.96 -4.38 -14.78
C PRO A 61 -28.61 -3.74 -13.43
N GLU A 62 -28.74 -4.42 -12.30
CA GLU A 62 -28.64 -3.82 -10.96
C GLU A 62 -27.22 -3.44 -10.54
N CYS A 63 -26.20 -4.17 -11.04
CA CYS A 63 -24.80 -3.89 -10.69
C CYS A 63 -24.35 -2.47 -11.08
N ARG A 64 -25.04 -1.80 -12.04
CA ARG A 64 -24.75 -0.40 -12.39
C ARG A 64 -24.86 0.56 -11.20
N ILE A 65 -25.74 0.24 -10.24
CA ILE A 65 -25.97 1.07 -9.03
C ILE A 65 -24.73 0.99 -8.13
N ILE A 66 -24.21 -0.23 -7.93
CA ILE A 66 -23.03 -0.49 -7.12
C ILE A 66 -21.78 0.12 -7.75
N LEU A 67 -21.63 -0.02 -9.06
CA LEU A 67 -20.55 0.61 -9.83
C LEU A 67 -20.59 2.13 -9.71
N SER A 68 -21.78 2.75 -9.80
CA SER A 68 -21.95 4.20 -9.65
C SER A 68 -21.57 4.69 -8.26
N GLN A 69 -22.04 4.02 -7.20
CA GLN A 69 -21.68 4.35 -5.82
C GLN A 69 -20.16 4.32 -5.64
N THR A 70 -19.51 3.27 -6.13
CA THR A 70 -18.05 3.11 -6.03
C THR A 70 -17.32 4.17 -6.85
N ALA A 71 -17.76 4.46 -8.08
CA ALA A 71 -17.16 5.49 -8.92
C ALA A 71 -17.18 6.87 -8.25
N VAL A 72 -18.32 7.26 -7.65
CA VAL A 72 -18.45 8.53 -6.93
C VAL A 72 -17.51 8.56 -5.72
N TYR A 73 -17.50 7.49 -4.91
CA TYR A 73 -16.65 7.41 -3.74
C TYR A 73 -15.15 7.54 -4.09
N LEU A 74 -14.70 6.82 -5.12
CA LEU A 74 -13.32 6.89 -5.58
C LEU A 74 -12.97 8.27 -6.18
N ALA A 75 -13.89 8.87 -6.93
CA ALA A 75 -13.69 10.20 -7.50
C ALA A 75 -13.53 11.27 -6.42
N THR A 76 -14.30 11.18 -5.33
CA THR A 76 -14.30 12.16 -4.22
C THR A 76 -13.29 11.87 -3.11
N SER A 77 -12.60 10.73 -3.14
CA SER A 77 -11.56 10.39 -2.18
C SER A 77 -10.29 11.21 -2.42
N ALA A 78 -9.59 11.55 -1.33
CA ALA A 78 -8.23 12.10 -1.40
C ALA A 78 -7.31 11.14 -2.18
N LYS A 79 -6.33 11.67 -2.89
CA LYS A 79 -5.43 10.92 -3.76
C LYS A 79 -4.04 10.82 -3.16
N SER A 80 -3.44 9.62 -3.28
CA SER A 80 -2.04 9.38 -2.99
C SER A 80 -1.54 8.18 -3.79
N ASN A 81 -0.40 8.32 -4.41
CA ASN A 81 0.33 7.24 -5.06
C ASN A 81 1.62 6.86 -4.30
N SER A 82 1.75 7.27 -3.03
CA SER A 82 2.95 7.08 -2.22
C SER A 82 3.38 5.61 -2.15
N THR A 83 2.45 4.69 -1.95
CA THR A 83 2.73 3.25 -1.87
C THR A 83 3.04 2.63 -3.23
N TYR A 84 2.42 3.12 -4.31
CA TYR A 84 2.76 2.75 -5.68
C TYR A 84 4.20 3.18 -6.04
N MET A 85 4.59 4.40 -5.68
CA MET A 85 5.96 4.87 -5.88
C MET A 85 6.96 4.10 -5.02
N ALA A 86 6.59 3.74 -3.79
CA ALA A 86 7.43 2.99 -2.88
C ALA A 86 7.80 1.61 -3.44
N ILE A 87 6.83 0.84 -3.93
CA ILE A 87 7.10 -0.49 -4.50
C ILE A 87 7.92 -0.39 -5.80
N ASN A 88 7.68 0.61 -6.65
CA ASN A 88 8.47 0.78 -7.86
C ASN A 88 9.93 1.13 -7.55
N LYS A 89 10.17 2.06 -6.61
CA LYS A 89 11.53 2.37 -6.13
C LYS A 89 12.21 1.13 -5.53
N ALA A 90 11.46 0.31 -4.78
CA ALA A 90 12.00 -0.90 -4.18
C ALA A 90 12.40 -1.95 -5.22
N ILE A 91 11.56 -2.16 -6.24
CA ILE A 91 11.86 -3.08 -7.35
C ILE A 91 13.12 -2.61 -8.09
N GLU A 92 13.16 -1.34 -8.48
CA GLU A 92 14.33 -0.76 -9.15
C GLU A 92 15.62 -0.91 -8.32
N LEU A 93 15.55 -0.67 -7.01
CA LEU A 93 16.69 -0.84 -6.11
C LEU A 93 17.17 -2.29 -6.07
N VAL A 94 16.25 -3.26 -5.98
CA VAL A 94 16.58 -4.69 -5.98
C VAL A 94 17.21 -5.10 -7.31
N GLU A 95 16.68 -4.63 -8.45
CA GLU A 95 17.25 -4.90 -9.77
C GLU A 95 18.67 -4.35 -9.92
N GLN A 96 18.95 -3.18 -9.35
CA GLN A 96 20.28 -2.53 -9.39
C GLN A 96 21.28 -3.17 -8.43
N THR A 97 20.85 -3.62 -7.27
CA THR A 97 21.74 -4.09 -6.19
C THR A 97 21.87 -5.62 -6.12
N GLY A 98 20.97 -6.34 -6.78
CA GLY A 98 20.89 -7.80 -6.70
C GLY A 98 20.40 -8.30 -5.33
N ASP A 99 20.50 -9.60 -5.14
CA ASP A 99 20.08 -10.27 -3.90
C ASP A 99 21.04 -9.89 -2.74
N LYS A 100 20.49 -9.12 -1.78
CA LYS A 100 21.21 -8.76 -0.56
C LYS A 100 20.84 -9.70 0.58
N PRO A 101 21.79 -10.07 1.44
CA PRO A 101 21.48 -10.92 2.59
C PRO A 101 20.59 -10.17 3.60
N VAL A 102 19.68 -10.91 4.20
CA VAL A 102 18.93 -10.42 5.37
C VAL A 102 19.91 -10.24 6.54
N PRO A 103 19.84 -9.14 7.32
CA PRO A 103 20.67 -8.97 8.51
C PRO A 103 20.59 -10.18 9.43
N ILE A 104 21.73 -10.68 9.88
CA ILE A 104 21.85 -11.98 10.55
C ILE A 104 21.01 -12.08 11.83
N HIS A 105 20.83 -10.98 12.55
CA HIS A 105 20.02 -10.92 13.77
C HIS A 105 18.51 -11.08 13.49
N LEU A 106 18.03 -10.84 12.26
CA LEU A 106 16.62 -11.05 11.86
C LEU A 106 16.35 -12.50 11.44
N GLY A 107 17.40 -13.29 11.24
CA GLY A 107 17.29 -14.66 10.80
C GLY A 107 16.86 -15.61 11.92
N ASN A 108 15.97 -16.55 11.61
CA ASN A 108 15.65 -17.63 12.53
C ASN A 108 16.86 -18.59 12.66
N ALA A 109 17.11 -19.08 13.87
CA ALA A 109 18.16 -20.03 14.19
C ALA A 109 17.64 -21.42 14.62
N PRO A 110 16.98 -22.20 13.74
CA PRO A 110 16.38 -23.47 14.11
C PRO A 110 17.42 -24.56 14.42
N THR A 111 18.67 -24.42 13.94
CA THR A 111 19.74 -25.39 14.16
C THR A 111 20.80 -24.86 15.11
N LYS A 112 21.56 -25.79 15.74
CA LYS A 112 22.70 -25.42 16.59
C LYS A 112 23.78 -24.66 15.81
N LEU A 113 24.01 -25.04 14.56
CA LEU A 113 24.99 -24.38 13.68
C LEU A 113 24.58 -22.92 13.41
N MET A 114 23.31 -22.68 13.08
CA MET A 114 22.83 -21.31 12.85
C MET A 114 22.98 -20.43 14.09
N LYS A 115 22.69 -20.97 15.28
CA LYS A 115 22.95 -20.26 16.55
C LYS A 115 24.42 -19.92 16.75
N GLN A 116 25.33 -20.86 16.43
CA GLN A 116 26.76 -20.65 16.53
C GLN A 116 27.30 -19.61 15.55
N ILE A 117 26.68 -19.47 14.36
CA ILE A 117 27.00 -18.46 13.35
C ILE A 117 26.42 -17.08 13.72
N GLY A 118 25.53 -17.01 14.72
CA GLY A 118 24.97 -15.73 15.19
C GLY A 118 23.57 -15.38 14.64
N TYR A 119 22.88 -16.32 13.98
CA TYR A 119 21.51 -16.09 13.56
C TYR A 119 20.61 -15.81 14.75
N GLY A 120 19.84 -14.71 14.68
CA GLY A 120 18.94 -14.26 15.74
C GLY A 120 19.66 -13.70 16.99
N ALA A 121 21.00 -13.63 16.99
CA ALA A 121 21.74 -13.00 18.07
C ALA A 121 21.44 -11.49 18.09
N ASP A 122 21.26 -10.94 19.32
CA ASP A 122 21.00 -9.51 19.56
C ASP A 122 19.70 -8.97 18.94
N TYR A 123 18.78 -9.86 18.47
CA TYR A 123 17.46 -9.43 18.05
C TYR A 123 16.66 -8.87 19.24
N ARG A 124 16.21 -7.65 19.09
CA ARG A 124 15.40 -6.98 20.11
C ARG A 124 13.91 -7.12 19.77
N TYR A 125 13.19 -7.88 20.61
CA TYR A 125 11.76 -8.11 20.42
C TYR A 125 10.96 -6.86 20.78
N SER A 126 10.29 -6.25 19.81
CA SER A 126 9.62 -4.95 19.96
C SER A 126 8.62 -4.91 21.11
N HIS A 127 7.92 -6.02 21.40
CA HIS A 127 6.95 -6.07 22.50
C HIS A 127 7.56 -5.97 23.90
N ASP A 128 8.88 -6.15 24.06
CA ASP A 128 9.58 -5.99 25.34
C ASP A 128 9.90 -4.51 25.63
N TYR A 129 9.59 -3.61 24.70
CA TYR A 129 9.91 -2.19 24.79
C TYR A 129 8.67 -1.31 24.84
N ALA A 130 8.81 -0.11 25.37
CA ALA A 130 7.73 0.87 25.44
C ALA A 130 7.13 1.16 24.06
N ASN A 131 5.81 1.27 24.00
CA ASN A 131 5.04 1.45 22.75
C ASN A 131 5.27 0.35 21.71
N HIS A 132 5.75 -0.83 22.11
CA HIS A 132 6.05 -1.96 21.23
C HIS A 132 6.99 -1.60 20.07
N PHE A 133 7.95 -0.72 20.35
CA PHE A 133 8.92 -0.26 19.37
C PHE A 133 10.34 -0.20 19.94
N VAL A 134 11.28 -0.68 19.16
CA VAL A 134 12.72 -0.49 19.38
C VAL A 134 13.40 -0.24 18.04
N GLN A 135 14.19 0.82 17.97
CA GLN A 135 14.94 1.12 16.76
C GLN A 135 16.06 0.10 16.59
N GLN A 136 16.01 -0.67 15.53
CA GLN A 136 17.07 -1.62 15.13
C GLN A 136 17.12 -1.68 13.60
N GLN A 137 18.18 -2.28 13.08
CA GLN A 137 18.37 -2.41 11.64
C GLN A 137 17.46 -3.48 11.05
N PHE A 138 16.72 -3.14 9.99
CA PHE A 138 15.91 -4.06 9.20
C PHE A 138 16.35 -4.14 7.74
N MET A 139 17.01 -3.11 7.23
CA MET A 139 17.55 -3.08 5.86
C MET A 139 18.93 -3.80 5.79
N PRO A 140 19.30 -4.32 4.62
CA PRO A 140 20.69 -4.78 4.40
C PRO A 140 21.73 -3.73 4.78
N ASP A 141 22.94 -4.16 5.14
CA ASP A 141 23.99 -3.29 5.69
C ASP A 141 24.32 -2.09 4.82
N ASP A 142 24.40 -2.29 3.52
CA ASP A 142 24.73 -1.25 2.53
C ASP A 142 23.53 -0.43 2.04
N LEU A 143 22.32 -0.75 2.52
CA LEU A 143 21.08 -0.05 2.18
C LEU A 143 20.44 0.66 3.38
N GLN A 144 21.14 0.76 4.50
CA GLN A 144 20.64 1.49 5.66
C GLN A 144 20.39 2.96 5.32
N GLY A 145 19.24 3.47 5.78
CA GLY A 145 18.85 4.87 5.55
C GLY A 145 18.28 5.15 4.16
N VAL A 146 18.19 4.17 3.27
CA VAL A 146 17.51 4.33 1.97
C VAL A 146 16.02 4.47 2.19
N SER A 147 15.44 5.62 1.83
CA SER A 147 14.00 5.89 1.94
C SER A 147 13.28 5.41 0.69
N LEU A 148 12.40 4.43 0.85
CA LEU A 148 11.53 3.90 -0.22
C LEU A 148 10.12 4.47 -0.14
N TYR A 149 9.57 4.60 1.06
CA TYR A 149 8.24 5.14 1.30
C TYR A 149 8.33 6.57 1.81
N GLU A 150 7.64 7.47 1.13
CA GLU A 150 7.50 8.87 1.51
C GLU A 150 6.00 9.19 1.60
N PRO A 151 5.47 9.46 2.82
CA PRO A 151 4.07 9.84 2.97
C PRO A 151 3.72 11.07 2.14
N ALA A 152 2.61 11.02 1.39
CA ALA A 152 2.13 12.17 0.63
C ALA A 152 1.53 13.24 1.55
N ASP A 153 1.30 14.45 1.00
CA ASP A 153 0.70 15.54 1.76
C ASP A 153 -0.84 15.43 1.73
N ASN A 154 -1.36 14.66 2.65
CA ASN A 154 -2.79 14.54 2.94
C ASN A 154 -2.99 14.23 4.44
N ARG A 155 -4.21 14.42 4.93
CA ARG A 155 -4.53 14.28 6.36
C ARG A 155 -4.06 12.95 6.96
N GLN A 156 -4.31 11.84 6.28
CA GLN A 156 -4.00 10.51 6.80
C GLN A 156 -2.49 10.26 6.82
N GLU A 157 -1.81 10.59 5.73
CA GLU A 157 -0.37 10.32 5.63
C GLU A 157 0.48 11.36 6.39
N ASN A 158 -0.04 12.55 6.66
CA ASN A 158 0.61 13.50 7.56
C ASN A 158 0.70 12.94 9.00
N SER A 159 -0.35 12.28 9.49
CA SER A 159 -0.30 11.60 10.79
C SER A 159 0.72 10.44 10.77
N THR A 160 0.81 9.72 9.67
CA THR A 160 1.83 8.66 9.48
C THR A 160 3.24 9.26 9.47
N ARG A 161 3.46 10.38 8.78
CA ARG A 161 4.73 11.09 8.74
C ARG A 161 5.19 11.51 10.13
N GLU A 162 4.30 12.06 10.94
CA GLU A 162 4.62 12.45 12.31
C GLU A 162 5.01 11.26 13.18
N LEU A 163 4.31 10.14 13.04
CA LEU A 163 4.66 8.90 13.72
C LEU A 163 6.06 8.41 13.29
N LEU A 164 6.31 8.34 12.00
CA LEU A 164 7.59 7.87 11.45
C LEU A 164 8.76 8.76 11.86
N ARG A 165 8.57 10.08 11.91
CA ARG A 165 9.58 11.02 12.44
C ARG A 165 9.97 10.71 13.89
N LYS A 166 8.98 10.35 14.73
CA LYS A 166 9.24 9.99 16.14
C LYS A 166 9.97 8.65 16.26
N LEU A 167 9.59 7.67 15.44
CA LEU A 167 10.14 6.31 15.52
C LEU A 167 11.54 6.20 14.88
N TRP A 168 11.77 6.88 13.76
CA TRP A 168 12.93 6.69 12.90
C TRP A 168 13.81 7.94 12.79
N SER A 169 13.75 8.81 13.78
CA SER A 169 14.62 10.00 13.87
C SER A 169 16.10 9.61 13.71
N GLY A 170 16.80 10.32 12.82
CA GLY A 170 18.23 10.09 12.56
C GLY A 170 18.56 8.96 11.60
N ILE A 171 17.56 8.16 11.15
CA ILE A 171 17.73 7.12 10.12
C ILE A 171 17.09 7.54 8.82
N TYR A 172 15.82 7.96 8.86
CA TYR A 172 15.10 8.43 7.68
C TYR A 172 14.70 9.90 7.86
N ASN A 173 14.64 10.61 6.73
CA ASN A 173 14.26 12.03 6.72
C ASN A 173 12.78 12.18 6.26
N TYR A 174 11.85 11.95 7.18
CA TYR A 174 10.41 12.10 6.94
C TYR A 174 9.92 13.55 7.13
#